data_ab60a5685f5ca199f2f921a5f30760a4
#
_entry.id   ab60a5685f5ca199f2f921a5f30760a4
#
_cell.length_a   1.000
_cell.length_b   1.000
_cell.length_c   1.000
_cell.angle_alpha   90.00
_cell.angle_beta   90.00
_cell.angle_gamma   90.00
#
_symmetry.space_group_name_H-M   'P 1'
#
loop_
_entity.id
_entity.type
_entity.pdbx_description
1 polymer ?
#
loop_
_entity_poly.entity_id
_entity_poly.type
_entity_poly.pdbx_seq_one_letter_code
_entity_poly.pdbx_strand_id
1 'polypeptide(L)'
;MRYENLKERFFRYVKFETRSDENSASIPSTPSQIKFAKMLKRELEEIGLEDVSIDSACFVNATLPANFDKKVSTIGFIAHMDTADFNARNVSPKVFENYDGNDLLLNENLKVILSPKEFPNLKNYIGKTLITTDGTTLLGADDKAGIVEIIEAMKFLIENPQIKHGKVKIAFGPDEEIGRGADNFDVKKFGADFAYTMDGGPVGELQYECFNAAQSTFKIKGKSVHPGTAKNKMINANVVAMEIADSFPEEEVPEKTEGYEGFYLLEKMTSNIEEGKMSYILRDHDREKFEAKKEFV
;
A
#
# COMPACT_ATOMS: atom_id res chain seq x y z
N MET A 1 6.60 12.63 -26.79
CA MET A 1 7.79 12.15 -26.02
C MET A 1 7.47 10.80 -25.38
N ARG A 2 8.46 9.93 -25.16
CA ARG A 2 8.27 8.54 -24.74
C ARG A 2 7.50 8.38 -23.39
N TYR A 3 7.46 9.39 -22.54
CA TYR A 3 6.86 9.35 -21.21
C TYR A 3 5.65 10.27 -21.00
N GLU A 4 5.15 10.93 -22.04
CA GLU A 4 4.01 11.84 -21.92
C GLU A 4 2.72 11.08 -21.57
N ASN A 5 2.54 9.92 -22.17
CA ASN A 5 1.40 9.04 -21.88
C ASN A 5 1.39 8.52 -20.45
N LEU A 6 2.56 8.24 -19.86
CA LEU A 6 2.68 7.83 -18.44
C LEU A 6 2.08 8.88 -17.52
N LYS A 7 2.51 10.14 -17.66
CA LYS A 7 2.04 11.25 -16.82
C LYS A 7 0.54 11.48 -16.97
N GLU A 8 0.03 11.50 -18.21
CA GLU A 8 -1.39 11.71 -18.47
C GLU A 8 -2.26 10.57 -17.90
N ARG A 9 -1.82 9.31 -18.07
CA ARG A 9 -2.49 8.15 -17.50
C ARG A 9 -2.49 8.22 -15.99
N PHE A 10 -1.35 8.48 -15.38
CA PHE A 10 -1.21 8.64 -13.94
C PHE A 10 -2.16 9.73 -13.39
N PHE A 11 -2.20 10.91 -14.01
CA PHE A 11 -3.09 12.00 -13.61
C PHE A 11 -4.57 11.65 -13.76
N ARG A 12 -4.93 10.81 -14.71
CA ARG A 12 -6.28 10.29 -14.85
C ARG A 12 -6.62 9.30 -13.73
N TYR A 13 -5.69 8.41 -13.37
CA TYR A 13 -5.92 7.37 -12.37
C TYR A 13 -6.00 7.91 -10.95
N VAL A 14 -5.15 8.84 -10.56
CA VAL A 14 -5.16 9.42 -9.22
C VAL A 14 -6.42 10.24 -8.92
N LYS A 15 -7.18 10.63 -9.93
CA LYS A 15 -8.49 11.28 -9.76
C LYS A 15 -9.60 10.32 -9.30
N PHE A 16 -9.40 9.01 -9.46
CA PHE A 16 -10.32 8.04 -8.88
C PHE A 16 -10.06 7.92 -7.39
N GLU A 17 -11.07 8.19 -6.58
CA GLU A 17 -11.02 7.82 -5.16
C GLU A 17 -11.13 6.32 -5.05
N THR A 18 -10.14 5.67 -4.45
CA THR A 18 -10.10 4.21 -4.27
C THR A 18 -9.67 3.80 -2.86
N ARG A 19 -9.84 4.71 -1.90
CA ARG A 19 -9.53 4.47 -0.48
C ARG A 19 -10.19 3.19 -0.01
N SER A 20 -9.41 2.30 0.61
CA SER A 20 -9.91 1.11 1.30
C SER A 20 -10.48 1.46 2.68
N ASP A 21 -11.29 0.56 3.26
CA ASP A 21 -11.92 0.73 4.57
C ASP A 21 -11.76 -0.53 5.40
N GLU A 22 -10.89 -0.47 6.41
CA GLU A 22 -10.59 -1.59 7.31
C GLU A 22 -11.82 -2.12 8.08
N ASN A 23 -12.84 -1.26 8.27
CA ASN A 23 -14.06 -1.59 9.02
C ASN A 23 -15.14 -2.23 8.14
N SER A 24 -14.97 -2.23 6.83
CA SER A 24 -15.89 -2.84 5.88
C SER A 24 -15.74 -4.35 5.86
N ALA A 25 -16.86 -5.06 5.84
CA ALA A 25 -16.89 -6.52 5.63
C ALA A 25 -17.04 -6.90 4.15
N SER A 26 -17.23 -5.93 3.24
CA SER A 26 -17.38 -6.20 1.81
C SER A 26 -16.02 -6.42 1.11
N ILE A 27 -16.08 -7.04 -0.08
CA ILE A 27 -14.93 -7.23 -0.98
C ILE A 27 -15.35 -6.73 -2.37
N PRO A 28 -14.69 -5.71 -2.91
CA PRO A 28 -13.73 -4.84 -2.23
C PRO A 28 -14.38 -4.05 -1.09
N SER A 29 -13.56 -3.53 -0.19
CA SER A 29 -14.01 -2.80 1.01
C SER A 29 -14.81 -1.54 0.68
N THR A 30 -14.59 -0.95 -0.50
CA THR A 30 -15.30 0.24 -0.97
C THR A 30 -15.82 0.11 -2.42
N PRO A 31 -17.03 0.62 -2.73
CA PRO A 31 -17.58 0.58 -4.08
C PRO A 31 -16.79 1.39 -5.13
N SER A 32 -15.98 2.32 -4.69
CA SER A 32 -15.15 3.15 -5.57
C SER A 32 -14.07 2.34 -6.29
N GLN A 33 -13.52 1.32 -5.65
CA GLN A 33 -12.57 0.38 -6.25
C GLN A 33 -13.21 -0.38 -7.44
N ILE A 34 -14.51 -0.77 -7.34
CA ILE A 34 -15.22 -1.40 -8.44
C ILE A 34 -15.33 -0.48 -9.67
N LYS A 35 -15.52 0.83 -9.44
CA LYS A 35 -15.58 1.81 -10.55
C LYS A 35 -14.24 1.91 -11.26
N PHE A 36 -13.15 1.92 -10.49
CA PHE A 36 -11.79 1.97 -11.03
C PHE A 36 -11.47 0.66 -11.78
N ALA A 37 -11.77 -0.50 -11.21
CA ALA A 37 -11.62 -1.80 -11.86
C ALA A 37 -12.33 -1.88 -13.21
N LYS A 38 -13.57 -1.37 -13.29
CA LYS A 38 -14.33 -1.32 -14.56
C LYS A 38 -13.69 -0.40 -15.59
N MET A 39 -13.11 0.70 -15.17
CA MET A 39 -12.37 1.59 -16.06
C MET A 39 -11.09 0.90 -16.57
N LEU A 40 -10.30 0.27 -15.68
CA LEU A 40 -9.10 -0.47 -16.05
C LEU A 40 -9.44 -1.61 -17.04
N LYS A 41 -10.48 -2.39 -16.75
CA LYS A 41 -10.91 -3.45 -17.68
C LYS A 41 -11.13 -2.94 -19.10
N ARG A 42 -11.86 -1.85 -19.27
CA ARG A 42 -12.11 -1.25 -20.60
C ARG A 42 -10.82 -0.80 -21.27
N GLU A 43 -9.93 -0.16 -20.52
CA GLU A 43 -8.67 0.31 -21.05
C GLU A 43 -7.76 -0.84 -21.50
N LEU A 44 -7.73 -1.95 -20.75
CA LEU A 44 -6.97 -3.14 -21.15
C LEU A 44 -7.54 -3.81 -22.41
N GLU A 45 -8.87 -3.83 -22.56
CA GLU A 45 -9.55 -4.29 -23.77
C GLU A 45 -9.21 -3.39 -24.98
N GLU A 46 -9.23 -2.06 -24.79
CA GLU A 46 -8.91 -1.07 -25.83
C GLU A 46 -7.45 -1.14 -26.29
N ILE A 47 -6.54 -1.48 -25.38
CA ILE A 47 -5.10 -1.69 -25.70
C ILE A 47 -4.90 -2.97 -26.52
N GLY A 48 -5.84 -3.93 -26.43
CA GLY A 48 -5.77 -5.20 -27.16
C GLY A 48 -5.17 -6.36 -26.37
N LEU A 49 -5.28 -6.32 -25.03
CA LEU A 49 -4.96 -7.47 -24.19
C LEU A 49 -6.08 -8.52 -24.27
N GLU A 50 -5.70 -9.77 -24.05
CA GLU A 50 -6.62 -10.92 -24.09
C GLU A 50 -7.07 -11.33 -22.68
N ASP A 51 -8.13 -12.15 -22.59
CA ASP A 51 -8.69 -12.71 -21.34
C ASP A 51 -9.04 -11.65 -20.28
N VAL A 52 -9.35 -10.42 -20.70
CA VAL A 52 -9.61 -9.31 -19.78
C VAL A 52 -10.88 -9.57 -18.98
N SER A 53 -10.74 -9.66 -17.67
CA SER A 53 -11.87 -9.98 -16.78
C SER A 53 -11.74 -9.27 -15.44
N ILE A 54 -12.89 -9.11 -14.76
CA ILE A 54 -12.96 -8.78 -13.33
C ILE A 54 -13.59 -9.99 -12.65
N ASP A 55 -12.93 -10.52 -11.64
CA ASP A 55 -13.45 -11.65 -10.89
C ASP A 55 -14.37 -11.22 -9.73
N SER A 56 -14.88 -12.20 -8.98
CA SER A 56 -15.81 -11.96 -7.86
C SER A 56 -15.18 -11.21 -6.69
N ALA A 57 -13.86 -11.22 -6.57
CA ALA A 57 -13.11 -10.49 -5.57
C ALA A 57 -12.61 -9.12 -6.07
N CYS A 58 -13.04 -8.73 -7.29
CA CYS A 58 -12.68 -7.46 -7.92
C CYS A 58 -11.24 -7.37 -8.45
N PHE A 59 -10.52 -8.48 -8.63
CA PHE A 59 -9.26 -8.45 -9.37
C PHE A 59 -9.52 -8.25 -10.86
N VAL A 60 -8.81 -7.29 -11.44
CA VAL A 60 -8.77 -7.08 -12.88
C VAL A 60 -7.63 -7.90 -13.44
N ASN A 61 -7.93 -8.88 -14.28
CA ASN A 61 -6.95 -9.77 -14.88
C ASN A 61 -6.87 -9.56 -16.39
N ALA A 62 -5.68 -9.71 -16.97
CA ALA A 62 -5.51 -9.73 -18.43
C ALA A 62 -4.26 -10.53 -18.83
N THR A 63 -4.16 -10.82 -20.13
CA THR A 63 -3.08 -11.59 -20.74
C THR A 63 -2.51 -10.87 -21.95
N LEU A 64 -1.19 -10.73 -22.00
CA LEU A 64 -0.48 -10.47 -23.25
C LEU A 64 0.05 -11.81 -23.78
N PRO A 65 -0.44 -12.33 -24.92
CA PRO A 65 0.00 -13.60 -25.46
C PRO A 65 1.47 -13.55 -25.88
N ALA A 66 2.15 -14.68 -25.85
CA ALA A 66 3.51 -14.78 -26.41
C ALA A 66 3.52 -14.45 -27.91
N ASN A 67 4.56 -13.80 -28.38
CA ASN A 67 4.73 -13.45 -29.80
C ASN A 67 5.83 -14.27 -30.49
N PHE A 68 6.19 -15.44 -29.94
CA PHE A 68 7.14 -16.41 -30.52
C PHE A 68 6.92 -17.83 -29.99
N ASP A 69 7.45 -18.83 -30.69
CA ASP A 69 7.12 -20.26 -30.47
C ASP A 69 8.00 -20.98 -29.42
N LYS A 70 8.92 -20.29 -28.73
CA LYS A 70 9.73 -20.94 -27.69
C LYS A 70 8.92 -21.09 -26.40
N LYS A 71 9.04 -22.25 -25.76
CA LYS A 71 8.53 -22.47 -24.42
C LYS A 71 9.41 -21.71 -23.41
N VAL A 72 8.86 -20.69 -22.82
CA VAL A 72 9.46 -19.89 -21.74
C VAL A 72 8.43 -19.73 -20.62
N SER A 73 8.90 -19.36 -19.43
CA SER A 73 8.04 -19.10 -18.31
C SER A 73 7.03 -17.97 -18.59
N THR A 74 5.82 -18.15 -18.08
CA THR A 74 4.81 -17.10 -18.01
C THR A 74 5.12 -16.19 -16.83
N ILE A 75 5.33 -14.92 -17.09
CA ILE A 75 5.63 -13.92 -16.04
C ILE A 75 4.37 -13.16 -15.68
N GLY A 76 4.17 -12.93 -14.39
CA GLY A 76 3.10 -12.07 -13.88
C GLY A 76 3.60 -10.70 -13.44
N PHE A 77 2.76 -9.68 -13.58
CA PHE A 77 2.91 -8.39 -12.93
C PHE A 77 1.64 -8.04 -12.17
N ILE A 78 1.81 -7.57 -10.95
CA ILE A 78 0.72 -7.30 -10.03
C ILE A 78 0.90 -5.90 -9.46
N ALA A 79 -0.21 -5.18 -9.26
CA ALA A 79 -0.27 -3.90 -8.57
C ALA A 79 -1.61 -3.79 -7.84
N HIS A 80 -1.73 -2.90 -6.85
CA HIS A 80 -3.00 -2.72 -6.17
C HIS A 80 -3.73 -1.44 -6.60
N MET A 81 -5.06 -1.47 -6.49
CA MET A 81 -5.94 -0.39 -6.95
C MET A 81 -6.31 0.60 -5.85
N ASP A 82 -6.33 0.14 -4.61
CA ASP A 82 -6.75 0.96 -3.49
C ASP A 82 -5.66 1.93 -3.05
N THR A 83 -6.03 2.84 -2.18
CA THR A 83 -5.15 3.76 -1.48
C THR A 83 -5.41 3.65 0.01
N ALA A 84 -4.39 3.94 0.80
CA ALA A 84 -4.45 3.93 2.25
C ALA A 84 -5.58 4.79 2.83
N ASP A 85 -5.90 4.56 4.10
CA ASP A 85 -7.03 5.19 4.82
C ASP A 85 -6.78 6.67 5.14
N PHE A 86 -6.45 7.45 4.10
CA PHE A 86 -6.32 8.90 4.17
C PHE A 86 -7.21 9.58 3.13
N ASN A 87 -7.32 10.92 3.22
CA ASN A 87 -8.08 11.68 2.24
C ASN A 87 -7.45 11.58 0.85
N ALA A 88 -8.16 10.97 -0.10
CA ALA A 88 -7.78 10.84 -1.51
C ALA A 88 -8.87 11.39 -2.46
N ARG A 89 -9.69 12.34 -1.97
CA ARG A 89 -10.77 12.97 -2.75
C ARG A 89 -10.27 14.20 -3.48
N ASN A 90 -10.68 14.33 -4.74
CA ASN A 90 -10.36 15.49 -5.58
C ASN A 90 -8.84 15.73 -5.69
N VAL A 91 -8.08 14.68 -5.80
CA VAL A 91 -6.63 14.76 -5.95
C VAL A 91 -6.26 15.65 -7.12
N SER A 92 -5.44 16.67 -6.84
CA SER A 92 -4.95 17.64 -7.83
C SER A 92 -3.43 17.56 -7.93
N PRO A 93 -2.89 16.77 -8.86
CA PRO A 93 -1.45 16.63 -9.00
C PRO A 93 -0.78 17.95 -9.39
N LYS A 94 0.36 18.24 -8.76
CA LYS A 94 1.27 19.34 -9.08
C LYS A 94 2.57 18.79 -9.65
N VAL A 95 3.13 19.48 -10.65
CA VAL A 95 4.38 19.08 -11.29
C VAL A 95 5.44 20.12 -11.01
N PHE A 96 6.58 19.68 -10.51
CA PHE A 96 7.77 20.48 -10.31
C PHE A 96 8.86 19.92 -11.20
N GLU A 97 9.09 20.59 -12.33
CA GLU A 97 10.12 20.18 -13.29
C GLU A 97 11.50 20.62 -12.81
N ASN A 98 12.49 19.77 -13.07
CA ASN A 98 13.90 20.07 -12.76
C ASN A 98 14.11 20.51 -11.31
N TYR A 99 13.64 19.67 -10.37
CA TYR A 99 13.72 19.96 -8.92
C TYR A 99 15.14 20.38 -8.51
N ASP A 100 15.26 21.48 -7.81
CA ASP A 100 16.54 22.13 -7.48
C ASP A 100 17.11 21.74 -6.09
N GLY A 101 16.39 20.91 -5.33
CA GLY A 101 16.81 20.47 -3.98
C GLY A 101 16.38 21.39 -2.84
N ASN A 102 15.57 22.42 -3.13
CA ASN A 102 15.04 23.35 -2.15
C ASN A 102 13.63 22.95 -1.65
N ASP A 103 13.14 23.69 -0.69
CA ASP A 103 11.77 23.56 -0.18
C ASP A 103 10.74 23.81 -1.30
N LEU A 104 9.71 22.96 -1.38
CA LEU A 104 8.60 23.12 -2.31
C LEU A 104 7.35 23.62 -1.57
N LEU A 105 6.85 24.78 -1.94
CA LEU A 105 5.58 25.31 -1.43
C LEU A 105 4.42 24.60 -2.15
N LEU A 106 3.81 23.63 -1.47
CA LEU A 106 2.69 22.86 -2.01
C LEU A 106 1.37 23.61 -1.92
N ASN A 107 1.15 24.37 -0.84
CA ASN A 107 -0.08 25.11 -0.62
C ASN A 107 0.22 26.44 0.07
N GLU A 108 -0.01 27.52 -0.63
CA GLU A 108 0.25 28.88 -0.14
C GLU A 108 -0.70 29.27 1.00
N ASN A 109 -1.99 28.95 0.86
CA ASN A 109 -3.02 29.30 1.85
C ASN A 109 -2.82 28.55 3.16
N LEU A 110 -2.49 27.28 3.10
CA LEU A 110 -2.27 26.41 4.27
C LEU A 110 -0.80 26.38 4.71
N LYS A 111 0.09 27.04 3.98
CA LYS A 111 1.55 27.05 4.20
C LYS A 111 2.16 25.65 4.27
N VAL A 112 1.66 24.73 3.44
CA VAL A 112 2.20 23.38 3.36
C VAL A 112 3.47 23.40 2.53
N ILE A 113 4.57 22.98 3.15
CA ILE A 113 5.90 22.94 2.53
C ILE A 113 6.40 21.50 2.58
N LEU A 114 6.91 21.00 1.45
CA LEU A 114 7.66 19.77 1.38
C LEU A 114 9.15 20.12 1.40
N SER A 115 9.84 19.78 2.49
CA SER A 115 11.21 20.21 2.74
C SER A 115 12.21 19.04 2.75
N PRO A 116 13.35 19.16 2.07
CA PRO A 116 14.43 18.18 2.19
C PRO A 116 15.14 18.16 3.56
N LYS A 117 14.79 19.08 4.46
CA LYS A 117 15.23 19.02 5.87
C LYS A 117 14.43 17.98 6.64
N GLU A 118 13.14 17.87 6.34
CA GLU A 118 12.23 16.90 6.94
C GLU A 118 12.28 15.56 6.20
N PHE A 119 12.41 15.61 4.86
CA PHE A 119 12.49 14.45 3.97
C PHE A 119 13.81 14.44 3.18
N PRO A 120 14.92 14.01 3.79
CA PRO A 120 16.26 14.09 3.17
C PRO A 120 16.41 13.35 1.84
N ASN A 121 15.61 12.30 1.60
CA ASN A 121 15.58 11.53 0.37
C ASN A 121 15.18 12.34 -0.86
N LEU A 122 14.49 13.48 -0.70
CA LEU A 122 14.19 14.41 -1.80
C LEU A 122 15.45 14.85 -2.55
N LYS A 123 16.60 14.92 -1.89
CA LYS A 123 17.87 15.28 -2.51
C LYS A 123 18.33 14.31 -3.61
N ASN A 124 17.84 13.06 -3.57
CA ASN A 124 18.15 12.06 -4.59
C ASN A 124 17.46 12.37 -5.92
N TYR A 125 16.49 13.28 -5.92
CA TYR A 125 15.67 13.63 -7.08
C TYR A 125 16.00 15.00 -7.67
N ILE A 126 17.12 15.62 -7.28
CA ILE A 126 17.60 16.88 -7.88
C ILE A 126 17.76 16.69 -9.40
N GLY A 127 17.23 17.64 -10.18
CA GLY A 127 17.21 17.58 -11.64
C GLY A 127 16.13 16.67 -12.22
N LYS A 128 15.29 16.03 -11.38
CA LYS A 128 14.14 15.22 -11.83
C LYS A 128 12.85 16.03 -11.78
N THR A 129 11.83 15.49 -12.43
CA THR A 129 10.47 16.01 -12.29
C THR A 129 9.78 15.34 -11.12
N LEU A 130 9.29 16.11 -10.17
CA LEU A 130 8.51 15.64 -9.04
C LEU A 130 7.01 15.86 -9.30
N ILE A 131 6.22 14.88 -8.90
CA ILE A 131 4.76 14.99 -8.90
C ILE A 131 4.29 14.88 -7.45
N THR A 132 3.54 15.88 -6.99
CA THR A 132 2.97 15.96 -5.64
C THR A 132 1.48 16.31 -5.70
N THR A 133 0.86 16.46 -4.54
CA THR A 133 -0.43 17.17 -4.40
C THR A 133 -0.20 18.56 -3.81
N ASP A 134 -1.27 19.23 -3.43
CA ASP A 134 -1.21 20.45 -2.62
C ASP A 134 -1.02 20.17 -1.12
N GLY A 135 -0.80 18.94 -0.73
CA GLY A 135 -0.62 18.51 0.66
C GLY A 135 -1.92 18.33 1.46
N THR A 136 -3.09 18.48 0.84
CA THR A 136 -4.40 18.26 1.50
C THR A 136 -4.93 16.85 1.28
N THR A 137 -4.33 16.11 0.36
CA THR A 137 -4.70 14.73 0.01
C THR A 137 -3.48 13.85 -0.16
N LEU A 138 -3.68 12.52 -0.11
CA LEU A 138 -2.75 11.60 -0.75
C LEU A 138 -2.65 11.90 -2.24
N LEU A 139 -1.50 11.58 -2.84
CA LEU A 139 -1.35 11.54 -4.30
C LEU A 139 -1.97 10.25 -4.87
N GLY A 140 -1.82 9.13 -4.18
CA GLY A 140 -2.24 7.81 -4.64
C GLY A 140 -1.26 7.23 -5.68
N ALA A 141 0.01 7.62 -5.61
CA ALA A 141 1.06 6.99 -6.43
C ALA A 141 1.26 5.53 -6.05
N ASP A 142 1.15 5.25 -4.79
CA ASP A 142 0.99 3.95 -4.19
C ASP A 142 -0.49 3.53 -4.30
N ASP A 143 -0.87 2.51 -5.14
CA ASP A 143 0.04 1.89 -6.14
C ASP A 143 -0.46 2.11 -7.59
N LYS A 144 -1.11 3.26 -7.84
CA LYS A 144 -1.54 3.61 -9.21
C LYS A 144 -0.36 3.85 -10.15
N ALA A 145 0.83 4.13 -9.61
CA ALA A 145 2.04 4.24 -10.43
C ALA A 145 2.42 2.87 -11.01
N GLY A 146 2.45 1.83 -10.19
CA GLY A 146 2.70 0.45 -10.65
C GLY A 146 1.69 -0.01 -11.71
N ILE A 147 0.39 0.32 -11.53
CA ILE A 147 -0.62 0.05 -12.55
C ILE A 147 -0.27 0.75 -13.88
N VAL A 148 0.11 2.01 -13.83
CA VAL A 148 0.49 2.79 -15.03
C VAL A 148 1.71 2.19 -15.71
N GLU A 149 2.73 1.83 -14.95
CA GLU A 149 3.97 1.23 -15.46
C GLU A 149 3.70 -0.11 -16.16
N ILE A 150 2.90 -0.97 -15.55
CA ILE A 150 2.51 -2.26 -16.13
C ILE A 150 1.76 -2.03 -17.45
N ILE A 151 0.75 -1.15 -17.47
CA ILE A 151 -0.07 -0.92 -18.67
C ILE A 151 0.76 -0.32 -19.80
N GLU A 152 1.64 0.65 -19.52
CA GLU A 152 2.51 1.23 -20.53
C GLU A 152 3.54 0.23 -21.07
N ALA A 153 4.04 -0.67 -20.20
CA ALA A 153 4.92 -1.75 -20.65
C ALA A 153 4.19 -2.71 -21.59
N MET A 154 2.95 -3.10 -21.28
CA MET A 154 2.14 -3.96 -22.17
C MET A 154 1.87 -3.28 -23.51
N LYS A 155 1.44 -2.02 -23.47
CA LYS A 155 1.21 -1.22 -24.67
C LYS A 155 2.47 -1.11 -25.52
N PHE A 156 3.61 -0.86 -24.88
CA PHE A 156 4.89 -0.78 -25.58
C PHE A 156 5.25 -2.08 -26.29
N LEU A 157 5.02 -3.25 -25.65
CA LEU A 157 5.27 -4.55 -26.27
C LEU A 157 4.34 -4.83 -27.46
N ILE A 158 3.06 -4.44 -27.35
CA ILE A 158 2.08 -4.59 -28.44
C ILE A 158 2.48 -3.71 -29.64
N GLU A 159 2.89 -2.47 -29.40
CA GLU A 159 3.31 -1.51 -30.44
C GLU A 159 4.67 -1.87 -31.07
N ASN A 160 5.45 -2.76 -30.43
CA ASN A 160 6.79 -3.17 -30.87
C ASN A 160 6.90 -4.68 -31.03
N PRO A 161 6.18 -5.32 -31.98
CA PRO A 161 6.10 -6.78 -32.12
C PRO A 161 7.45 -7.45 -32.49
N GLN A 162 8.46 -6.68 -32.88
CA GLN A 162 9.82 -7.15 -33.09
C GLN A 162 10.51 -7.57 -31.76
N ILE A 163 10.05 -7.04 -30.63
CA ILE A 163 10.53 -7.44 -29.30
C ILE A 163 9.87 -8.78 -28.94
N LYS A 164 10.67 -9.83 -28.89
CA LYS A 164 10.16 -11.18 -28.57
C LYS A 164 9.96 -11.35 -27.07
N HIS A 165 8.76 -11.78 -26.69
CA HIS A 165 8.39 -12.01 -25.30
C HIS A 165 7.51 -13.25 -25.11
N GLY A 166 7.62 -13.91 -23.96
CA GLY A 166 6.72 -14.96 -23.53
C GLY A 166 5.33 -14.41 -23.18
N LYS A 167 4.47 -15.32 -22.72
CA LYS A 167 3.18 -14.91 -22.17
C LYS A 167 3.39 -14.05 -20.91
N VAL A 168 2.68 -12.92 -20.83
CA VAL A 168 2.65 -12.06 -19.64
C VAL A 168 1.23 -12.01 -19.09
N LYS A 169 1.11 -12.22 -17.78
CA LYS A 169 -0.14 -12.09 -17.04
C LYS A 169 -0.09 -10.80 -16.23
N ILE A 170 -1.19 -10.09 -16.13
CA ILE A 170 -1.31 -8.94 -15.25
C ILE A 170 -2.53 -9.09 -14.35
N ALA A 171 -2.41 -8.58 -13.11
CA ALA A 171 -3.51 -8.52 -12.18
C ALA A 171 -3.47 -7.21 -11.37
N PHE A 172 -4.62 -6.54 -11.22
CA PHE A 172 -4.77 -5.39 -10.36
C PHE A 172 -5.77 -5.73 -9.26
N GLY A 173 -5.30 -5.71 -8.00
CA GLY A 173 -6.06 -6.17 -6.85
C GLY A 173 -6.63 -5.04 -5.99
N PRO A 174 -7.72 -5.29 -5.23
CA PRO A 174 -8.27 -4.39 -4.23
C PRO A 174 -7.67 -4.64 -2.85
N ASP A 175 -7.89 -3.69 -1.92
CA ASP A 175 -7.77 -3.86 -0.46
C ASP A 175 -6.38 -4.31 0.05
N GLU A 176 -5.30 -3.96 -0.65
CA GLU A 176 -3.93 -4.25 -0.23
C GLU A 176 -3.59 -3.49 1.05
N GLU A 177 -3.89 -2.20 1.11
CA GLU A 177 -3.57 -1.25 2.16
C GLU A 177 -4.22 -1.56 3.53
N ILE A 178 -5.18 -2.47 3.53
CA ILE A 178 -5.82 -3.00 4.74
C ILE A 178 -5.46 -4.47 5.00
N GLY A 179 -4.40 -4.98 4.32
CA GLY A 179 -3.86 -6.32 4.50
C GLY A 179 -4.74 -7.45 3.98
N ARG A 180 -5.67 -7.18 3.04
CA ARG A 180 -6.59 -8.17 2.45
C ARG A 180 -6.30 -8.46 0.98
N GLY A 181 -5.29 -7.81 0.39
CA GLY A 181 -5.00 -7.92 -1.03
C GLY A 181 -4.79 -9.35 -1.52
N ALA A 182 -4.14 -10.20 -0.74
CA ALA A 182 -3.84 -11.58 -1.13
C ALA A 182 -4.96 -12.59 -0.80
N ASP A 183 -5.90 -12.27 0.09
CA ASP A 183 -6.85 -13.22 0.68
C ASP A 183 -7.71 -13.97 -0.35
N ASN A 184 -8.07 -13.28 -1.42
CA ASN A 184 -8.97 -13.81 -2.45
C ASN A 184 -8.30 -13.90 -3.83
N PHE A 185 -6.97 -13.79 -3.90
CA PHE A 185 -6.24 -13.90 -5.16
C PHE A 185 -6.09 -15.36 -5.57
N ASP A 186 -6.70 -15.74 -6.69
CA ASP A 186 -6.61 -17.08 -7.25
C ASP A 186 -5.32 -17.27 -8.05
N VAL A 187 -4.24 -17.65 -7.34
CA VAL A 187 -2.91 -17.90 -7.92
C VAL A 187 -2.95 -18.92 -9.06
N LYS A 188 -3.79 -19.97 -8.93
CA LYS A 188 -3.89 -21.02 -9.96
C LYS A 188 -4.55 -20.51 -11.22
N LYS A 189 -5.61 -19.73 -11.09
CA LYS A 189 -6.32 -19.09 -12.20
C LYS A 189 -5.47 -18.02 -12.86
N PHE A 190 -4.69 -17.27 -12.09
CA PHE A 190 -3.75 -16.28 -12.60
C PHE A 190 -2.73 -16.94 -13.54
N GLY A 191 -2.18 -18.10 -13.16
CA GLY A 191 -1.45 -18.98 -14.06
C GLY A 191 -0.12 -18.44 -14.57
N ALA A 192 0.57 -17.62 -13.79
CA ALA A 192 1.97 -17.26 -14.00
C ALA A 192 2.89 -18.28 -13.29
N ASP A 193 4.06 -18.53 -13.84
CA ASP A 193 5.08 -19.36 -13.19
C ASP A 193 5.73 -18.62 -12.01
N PHE A 194 5.85 -17.30 -12.13
CA PHE A 194 6.22 -16.37 -11.06
C PHE A 194 5.72 -14.97 -11.41
N ALA A 195 5.65 -14.09 -10.41
CA ALA A 195 5.18 -12.74 -10.60
C ALA A 195 6.03 -11.72 -9.82
N TYR A 196 5.98 -10.48 -10.29
CA TYR A 196 6.52 -9.31 -9.60
C TYR A 196 5.37 -8.40 -9.20
N THR A 197 5.37 -7.97 -7.95
CA THR A 197 4.52 -6.87 -7.50
C THR A 197 5.24 -5.56 -7.78
N MET A 198 4.58 -4.67 -8.51
CA MET A 198 5.12 -3.36 -8.90
C MET A 198 4.65 -2.30 -7.89
N ASP A 199 5.11 -2.44 -6.66
CA ASP A 199 4.64 -1.66 -5.53
C ASP A 199 5.83 -1.00 -4.82
N GLY A 200 5.88 0.33 -4.90
CA GLY A 200 6.81 1.18 -4.18
C GLY A 200 8.29 1.01 -4.50
N GLY A 201 9.11 1.89 -3.94
CA GLY A 201 10.56 1.78 -3.94
C GLY A 201 11.29 2.59 -5.03
N PRO A 202 12.61 2.75 -4.88
CA PRO A 202 13.46 3.41 -5.84
C PRO A 202 13.60 2.63 -7.15
N VAL A 203 13.82 3.35 -8.26
CA VAL A 203 14.03 2.72 -9.58
C VAL A 203 15.21 1.76 -9.54
N GLY A 204 14.96 0.49 -9.91
CA GLY A 204 15.98 -0.56 -9.98
C GLY A 204 16.12 -1.38 -8.69
N GLU A 205 15.35 -1.10 -7.67
CA GLU A 205 15.25 -1.95 -6.48
C GLU A 205 14.46 -3.22 -6.81
N LEU A 206 14.94 -4.35 -6.28
CA LEU A 206 14.27 -5.63 -6.33
C LEU A 206 14.26 -6.22 -4.91
N GLN A 207 13.09 -6.31 -4.31
CA GLN A 207 12.89 -6.97 -3.04
C GLN A 207 12.46 -8.41 -3.28
N TYR A 208 13.19 -9.37 -2.70
CA TYR A 208 12.94 -10.81 -2.84
C TYR A 208 12.93 -11.54 -1.49
N GLU A 209 13.02 -10.79 -0.42
CA GLU A 209 12.93 -11.28 0.95
C GLU A 209 11.64 -10.79 1.59
N CYS A 210 11.09 -11.56 2.52
CA CYS A 210 9.94 -11.13 3.30
C CYS A 210 10.17 -11.36 4.80
N PHE A 211 9.33 -10.76 5.60
CA PHE A 211 9.34 -10.87 7.06
C PHE A 211 8.13 -11.69 7.53
N ASN A 212 8.21 -12.20 8.76
CA ASN A 212 7.05 -12.74 9.45
C ASN A 212 6.31 -11.59 10.15
N ALA A 213 4.99 -11.57 10.06
CA ALA A 213 4.16 -10.55 10.70
C ALA A 213 2.93 -11.16 11.37
N ALA A 214 2.50 -10.53 12.45
CA ALA A 214 1.24 -10.81 13.14
C ALA A 214 0.68 -9.52 13.73
N GLN A 215 -0.63 -9.50 13.92
CA GLN A 215 -1.30 -8.46 14.69
C GLN A 215 -1.83 -9.07 15.99
N SER A 216 -1.65 -8.36 17.10
CA SER A 216 -2.25 -8.70 18.40
C SER A 216 -3.19 -7.59 18.84
N THR A 217 -4.33 -7.98 19.40
CA THR A 217 -5.31 -7.02 19.93
C THR A 217 -5.58 -7.31 21.40
N PHE A 218 -5.27 -6.34 22.25
CA PHE A 218 -5.65 -6.35 23.66
C PHE A 218 -7.01 -5.67 23.84
N LYS A 219 -7.93 -6.37 24.53
CA LYS A 219 -9.20 -5.81 24.97
C LYS A 219 -9.16 -5.71 26.48
N ILE A 220 -9.20 -4.49 26.99
CA ILE A 220 -9.05 -4.19 28.41
C ILE A 220 -10.43 -3.85 28.96
N LYS A 221 -10.80 -4.45 30.08
CA LYS A 221 -12.04 -4.15 30.80
C LYS A 221 -11.73 -3.51 32.14
N GLY A 222 -12.09 -2.26 32.29
CA GLY A 222 -11.99 -1.51 33.53
C GLY A 222 -13.25 -1.63 34.41
N LYS A 223 -13.22 -0.93 35.53
CA LYS A 223 -14.35 -0.79 36.45
C LYS A 223 -14.41 0.64 36.92
N SER A 224 -15.39 1.39 36.42
CA SER A 224 -15.64 2.77 36.82
C SER A 224 -16.44 2.80 38.16
N VAL A 225 -16.04 3.71 39.02
CA VAL A 225 -16.78 4.09 40.22
C VAL A 225 -16.56 5.58 40.50
N HIS A 226 -17.43 6.17 41.33
CA HIS A 226 -17.29 7.58 41.68
C HIS A 226 -15.91 7.83 42.35
N PRO A 227 -15.14 8.84 41.94
CA PRO A 227 -13.79 9.10 42.45
C PRO A 227 -13.70 9.15 44.00
N GLY A 228 -14.68 9.74 44.64
CA GLY A 228 -14.74 9.85 46.10
C GLY A 228 -14.86 8.49 46.83
N THR A 229 -15.19 7.41 46.12
CA THR A 229 -15.34 6.05 46.73
C THR A 229 -14.50 5.01 45.99
N ALA A 230 -13.52 5.47 45.18
CA ALA A 230 -12.76 4.63 44.24
C ALA A 230 -11.68 3.77 44.89
N LYS A 231 -11.25 4.09 46.09
CA LYS A 231 -10.19 3.37 46.82
C LYS A 231 -10.48 1.87 46.88
N ASN A 232 -9.55 1.07 46.33
CA ASN A 232 -9.61 -0.40 46.26
C ASN A 232 -10.83 -0.97 45.48
N LYS A 233 -11.45 -0.14 44.58
CA LYS A 233 -12.64 -0.52 43.82
C LYS A 233 -12.53 -0.22 42.35
N MET A 234 -11.94 0.94 41.99
CA MET A 234 -11.77 1.35 40.61
C MET A 234 -10.65 0.56 39.92
N ILE A 235 -10.89 0.13 38.70
CA ILE A 235 -9.88 -0.33 37.77
C ILE A 235 -9.97 0.56 36.56
N ASN A 236 -8.97 1.40 36.36
CA ASN A 236 -8.95 2.33 35.23
C ASN A 236 -8.27 1.68 34.02
N ALA A 237 -9.05 1.38 32.98
CA ALA A 237 -8.51 0.73 31.78
C ALA A 237 -7.43 1.57 31.06
N ASN A 238 -7.42 2.91 31.19
CA ASN A 238 -6.33 3.73 30.68
C ASN A 238 -4.99 3.38 31.37
N VAL A 239 -5.02 3.20 32.70
CA VAL A 239 -3.80 2.86 33.48
C VAL A 239 -3.30 1.47 33.09
N VAL A 240 -4.21 0.50 32.99
CA VAL A 240 -3.86 -0.86 32.54
C VAL A 240 -3.27 -0.84 31.13
N ALA A 241 -3.81 -0.03 30.22
CA ALA A 241 -3.27 0.11 28.87
C ALA A 241 -1.84 0.68 28.86
N MET A 242 -1.56 1.67 29.72
CA MET A 242 -0.19 2.20 29.89
C MET A 242 0.76 1.16 30.47
N GLU A 243 0.33 0.38 31.47
CA GLU A 243 1.13 -0.71 32.05
C GLU A 243 1.44 -1.81 31.04
N ILE A 244 0.48 -2.17 30.18
CA ILE A 244 0.71 -3.10 29.07
C ILE A 244 1.75 -2.51 28.09
N ALA A 245 1.60 -1.25 27.68
CA ALA A 245 2.54 -0.62 26.77
C ALA A 245 3.97 -0.55 27.35
N ASP A 246 4.10 -0.23 28.62
CA ASP A 246 5.38 -0.14 29.34
C ASP A 246 6.05 -1.52 29.54
N SER A 247 5.31 -2.62 29.40
CA SER A 247 5.85 -3.98 29.52
C SER A 247 6.60 -4.45 28.27
N PHE A 248 6.43 -3.77 27.13
CA PHE A 248 7.12 -4.13 25.89
C PHE A 248 8.59 -3.65 25.90
N PRO A 249 9.50 -4.39 25.22
CA PRO A 249 10.90 -4.01 25.15
C PRO A 249 11.08 -2.64 24.46
N GLU A 250 11.68 -1.70 25.19
CA GLU A 250 11.86 -0.32 24.73
C GLU A 250 12.72 -0.21 23.46
N GLU A 251 13.67 -1.13 23.25
CA GLU A 251 14.58 -1.12 22.11
C GLU A 251 14.02 -1.85 20.88
N GLU A 252 12.94 -2.63 21.04
CA GLU A 252 12.34 -3.39 19.94
C GLU A 252 11.10 -2.65 19.37
N VAL A 253 11.30 -1.41 18.96
CA VAL A 253 10.29 -0.56 18.30
C VAL A 253 10.81 -0.06 16.95
N PRO A 254 9.95 0.24 15.97
CA PRO A 254 10.38 0.69 14.64
C PRO A 254 11.33 1.89 14.66
N GLU A 255 11.17 2.78 15.63
CA GLU A 255 12.00 3.97 15.79
C GLU A 255 13.43 3.69 16.24
N LYS A 256 13.72 2.46 16.71
CA LYS A 256 15.02 2.04 17.24
C LYS A 256 15.61 0.82 16.53
N THR A 257 14.91 0.26 15.57
CA THR A 257 15.32 -0.95 14.84
C THR A 257 15.66 -0.65 13.38
N GLU A 258 16.59 -1.42 12.80
CA GLU A 258 17.00 -1.30 11.40
C GLU A 258 17.28 -2.68 10.76
N GLY A 259 17.34 -2.73 9.44
CA GLY A 259 17.69 -3.93 8.68
C GLY A 259 16.76 -5.11 8.96
N TYR A 260 17.31 -6.20 9.49
CA TYR A 260 16.58 -7.45 9.81
C TYR A 260 16.11 -7.54 11.27
N GLU A 261 16.19 -6.47 12.02
CA GLU A 261 15.73 -6.45 13.40
C GLU A 261 14.21 -6.48 13.48
N GLY A 262 13.70 -7.29 14.41
CA GLY A 262 12.26 -7.39 14.65
C GLY A 262 11.78 -6.37 15.66
N PHE A 263 10.48 -6.05 15.64
CA PHE A 263 9.90 -5.03 16.49
C PHE A 263 8.46 -5.35 16.93
N TYR A 264 8.00 -4.58 17.91
CA TYR A 264 6.60 -4.42 18.31
C TYR A 264 6.18 -2.98 18.02
N LEU A 265 5.19 -2.79 17.16
CA LEU A 265 4.62 -1.48 16.88
C LEU A 265 3.27 -1.34 17.56
N LEU A 266 3.11 -0.43 18.51
CA LEU A 266 1.80 0.00 18.97
C LEU A 266 1.15 0.86 17.88
N GLU A 267 0.32 0.24 17.05
CA GLU A 267 -0.32 0.87 15.91
C GLU A 267 -1.49 1.77 16.32
N LYS A 268 -2.31 1.29 17.27
CA LYS A 268 -3.52 1.99 17.67
C LYS A 268 -3.85 1.73 19.14
N MET A 269 -4.23 2.78 19.83
CA MET A 269 -4.72 2.71 21.20
C MET A 269 -5.94 3.61 21.38
N THR A 270 -7.00 3.06 21.92
CA THR A 270 -8.22 3.81 22.30
C THR A 270 -8.68 3.31 23.64
N SER A 271 -8.87 4.19 24.60
CA SER A 271 -9.32 3.79 25.94
C SER A 271 -10.06 4.90 26.68
N ASN A 272 -10.84 4.48 27.67
CA ASN A 272 -11.47 5.28 28.70
C ASN A 272 -11.35 4.58 30.06
N ILE A 273 -12.12 4.97 31.09
CA ILE A 273 -12.03 4.31 32.40
C ILE A 273 -12.57 2.87 32.36
N GLU A 274 -13.59 2.59 31.55
CA GLU A 274 -14.34 1.34 31.55
C GLU A 274 -13.81 0.31 30.59
N GLU A 275 -13.22 0.75 29.47
CA GLU A 275 -12.74 -0.12 28.41
C GLU A 275 -11.53 0.46 27.68
N GLY A 276 -10.72 -0.42 27.13
CA GLY A 276 -9.60 -0.08 26.26
C GLY A 276 -9.40 -1.12 25.17
N LYS A 277 -8.85 -0.67 24.05
CA LYS A 277 -8.40 -1.52 22.95
C LYS A 277 -7.03 -1.02 22.49
N MET A 278 -6.09 -1.94 22.36
CA MET A 278 -4.75 -1.70 21.82
C MET A 278 -4.49 -2.69 20.70
N SER A 279 -3.85 -2.24 19.64
CA SER A 279 -3.45 -3.07 18.50
C SER A 279 -1.94 -2.95 18.32
N TYR A 280 -1.26 -4.09 18.31
CA TYR A 280 0.17 -4.21 18.07
C TYR A 280 0.44 -4.98 16.80
N ILE A 281 1.37 -4.49 15.99
CA ILE A 281 1.97 -5.24 14.89
C ILE A 281 3.30 -5.82 15.39
N LEU A 282 3.49 -7.11 15.18
CA LEU A 282 4.72 -7.84 15.48
C LEU A 282 5.39 -8.18 14.17
N ARG A 283 6.68 -7.86 14.04
CA ARG A 283 7.48 -8.25 12.87
C ARG A 283 8.82 -8.84 13.30
N ASP A 284 9.27 -9.84 12.55
CA ASP A 284 10.64 -10.32 12.63
C ASP A 284 11.00 -11.07 11.35
N HIS A 285 12.23 -10.94 10.88
CA HIS A 285 12.74 -11.70 9.73
C HIS A 285 13.09 -13.14 10.12
N ASP A 286 13.54 -13.34 11.36
CA ASP A 286 13.82 -14.64 11.92
C ASP A 286 12.54 -15.32 12.45
N ARG A 287 12.29 -16.53 12.00
CA ARG A 287 11.08 -17.28 12.37
C ARG A 287 11.02 -17.62 13.85
N GLU A 288 12.14 -18.02 14.45
CA GLU A 288 12.18 -18.41 15.87
C GLU A 288 11.97 -17.19 16.76
N LYS A 289 12.60 -16.08 16.45
CA LYS A 289 12.38 -14.80 17.16
C LYS A 289 10.95 -14.31 17.00
N PHE A 290 10.36 -14.46 15.82
CA PHE A 290 8.96 -14.11 15.58
C PHE A 290 8.00 -14.95 16.45
N GLU A 291 8.21 -16.26 16.52
CA GLU A 291 7.40 -17.12 17.42
C GLU A 291 7.56 -16.70 18.88
N ALA A 292 8.81 -16.40 19.32
CA ALA A 292 9.04 -15.88 20.66
C ALA A 292 8.31 -14.54 20.93
N LYS A 293 8.27 -13.64 19.94
CA LYS A 293 7.48 -12.40 20.04
C LYS A 293 5.99 -12.66 20.22
N LYS A 294 5.45 -13.66 19.53
CA LYS A 294 4.04 -14.06 19.69
C LYS A 294 3.74 -14.68 21.06
N GLU A 295 4.69 -15.43 21.61
CA GLU A 295 4.56 -16.01 22.95
C GLU A 295 4.66 -14.95 24.06
N PHE A 296 5.43 -13.88 23.84
CA PHE A 296 5.55 -12.76 24.76
C PHE A 296 4.22 -12.00 24.89
N VAL A 297 3.44 -11.86 23.85
CA VAL A 297 2.19 -11.11 23.79
C VAL A 297 0.99 -11.94 24.26
#